data_81e9d1e1d1d82db9f12a8e1b10a5ee49
#
_entry.id   81e9d1e1d1d82db9f12a8e1b10a5ee49
#
_cell.length_a   1.000
_cell.length_b   1.000
_cell.length_c   1.000
_cell.angle_alpha   90.00
_cell.angle_beta   90.00
_cell.angle_gamma   90.00
#
_symmetry.space_group_name_H-M   'P 1'
#
loop_
_entity.id
_entity.type
_entity.pdbx_description
1 polymer ?
#
loop_
_entity_poly.entity_id
_entity_poly.type
_entity_poly.pdbx_seq_one_letter_code
_entity_poly.pdbx_strand_id
1 'polypeptide(L)'
;MMNHLLVTPLFLFGLIGVFISPMTSAKTSAKISAKTSAIASAMTAANNTAAYQVDGLSAEAEIIIDEYGVPHIYANDHYDVFFVQGFNAARDRLWQIDLWKRRGLGQLAEILGEQHVAQDKAARLFVYRGDMYAEWLAYGNDAKRITESFTAGINAYIEVAKANPELMPVEFDMLGYTPSKWSADDVVRIRSNGLWRNV
;
A
#
# COMPACT_ATOMS: atom_id res chain seq x y z
N MET A 1 11.49 11.61 -17.10
CA MET A 1 11.09 10.22 -17.42
C MET A 1 9.88 9.89 -16.56
N MET A 2 8.77 9.51 -17.16
CA MET A 2 7.56 9.15 -16.42
C MET A 2 7.45 7.63 -16.33
N ASN A 3 7.22 7.11 -15.14
CA ASN A 3 7.04 5.68 -14.88
C ASN A 3 5.54 5.35 -14.75
N HIS A 4 5.04 4.41 -15.55
CA HIS A 4 3.64 4.00 -15.57
C HIS A 4 3.41 2.73 -14.77
N LEU A 5 2.37 2.71 -13.95
CA LEU A 5 1.85 1.54 -13.25
C LEU A 5 0.39 1.31 -13.66
N LEU A 6 0.10 0.22 -14.35
CA LEU A 6 -1.23 -0.11 -14.90
C LEU A 6 -1.89 -1.27 -14.13
N VAL A 7 -3.20 -1.19 -13.94
CA VAL A 7 -3.99 -2.16 -13.16
C VAL A 7 -5.21 -2.63 -13.98
N THR A 8 -5.31 -3.93 -14.35
CA THR A 8 -6.39 -4.49 -15.18
C THR A 8 -7.18 -5.62 -14.53
N PRO A 9 -8.51 -5.76 -14.81
CA PRO A 9 -9.26 -7.00 -14.59
C PRO A 9 -8.94 -8.03 -15.69
N LEU A 10 -8.85 -9.31 -15.31
CA LEU A 10 -8.52 -10.41 -16.19
C LEU A 10 -9.74 -10.80 -17.06
N PHE A 11 -9.75 -10.41 -18.34
CA PHE A 11 -10.53 -11.10 -19.36
C PHE A 11 -9.59 -11.94 -20.22
N LEU A 12 -9.88 -13.25 -20.24
CA LEU A 12 -9.15 -14.25 -21.02
C LEU A 12 -9.52 -14.11 -22.49
N PHE A 13 -8.64 -13.55 -23.34
CA PHE A 13 -8.58 -13.89 -24.77
C PHE A 13 -7.15 -13.64 -25.27
N GLY A 14 -6.56 -14.69 -25.80
CA GLY A 14 -5.25 -14.63 -26.41
C GLY A 14 -5.30 -13.91 -27.76
N LEU A 15 -4.24 -13.18 -28.05
CA LEU A 15 -3.60 -13.15 -29.38
C LEU A 15 -2.25 -12.43 -29.29
N ILE A 16 -1.24 -13.10 -29.81
CA ILE A 16 0.13 -12.60 -29.95
C ILE A 16 0.16 -11.58 -31.09
N GLY A 17 0.62 -10.39 -30.80
CA GLY A 17 0.96 -9.38 -31.81
C GLY A 17 2.24 -8.67 -31.45
N VAL A 18 3.33 -9.00 -32.16
CA VAL A 18 4.62 -8.29 -32.06
C VAL A 18 4.50 -6.98 -32.85
N PHE A 19 4.65 -5.85 -32.17
CA PHE A 19 4.89 -4.56 -32.84
C PHE A 19 6.19 -3.96 -32.33
N ILE A 20 7.08 -3.75 -33.30
CA ILE A 20 8.36 -3.00 -33.13
C ILE A 20 8.03 -1.53 -33.41
N SER A 21 8.33 -0.64 -32.49
CA SER A 21 8.35 0.80 -32.72
C SER A 21 9.37 1.54 -31.86
N PRO A 22 9.87 2.71 -32.29
CA PRO A 22 11.21 3.18 -31.97
C PRO A 22 11.32 3.98 -30.67
N MET A 23 12.55 4.13 -30.22
CA MET A 23 13.03 4.82 -29.01
C MET A 23 12.26 6.11 -28.68
N THR A 24 11.50 6.09 -27.58
CA THR A 24 11.10 7.28 -26.86
C THR A 24 11.12 6.96 -25.35
N SER A 25 11.77 7.82 -24.61
CA SER A 25 11.79 8.02 -23.16
C SER A 25 11.10 6.91 -22.31
N ALA A 26 11.87 6.15 -21.55
CA ALA A 26 11.38 5.09 -20.69
C ALA A 26 10.38 5.63 -19.65
N LYS A 27 9.11 5.21 -19.75
CA LYS A 27 8.07 5.43 -18.76
C LYS A 27 7.89 4.14 -17.98
N THR A 28 7.95 4.18 -16.66
CA THR A 28 7.63 3.02 -15.82
C THR A 28 6.13 3.00 -15.55
N SER A 29 5.46 1.92 -15.93
CA SER A 29 4.02 1.73 -15.70
C SER A 29 3.78 0.41 -14.97
N ALA A 30 2.87 0.40 -14.00
CA ALA A 30 2.42 -0.82 -13.35
C ALA A 30 0.91 -0.97 -13.48
N LYS A 31 0.45 -2.16 -13.89
CA LYS A 31 -0.96 -2.53 -13.98
C LYS A 31 -1.36 -3.39 -12.79
N ILE A 32 -2.40 -3.00 -12.08
CA ILE A 32 -3.00 -3.76 -10.98
C ILE A 32 -4.41 -4.18 -11.44
N SER A 33 -4.73 -5.46 -11.43
CA SER A 33 -6.02 -5.98 -11.92
C SER A 33 -6.77 -6.78 -10.86
N ALA A 34 -8.09 -6.69 -10.88
CA ALA A 34 -8.97 -7.46 -10.02
C ALA A 34 -9.24 -8.83 -10.63
N LYS A 35 -8.73 -9.92 -10.10
CA LYS A 35 -9.37 -11.23 -9.91
C LYS A 35 -8.48 -12.33 -9.37
N THR A 36 -9.15 -13.27 -8.72
CA THR A 36 -8.70 -14.49 -8.06
C THR A 36 -7.78 -15.35 -8.92
N SER A 37 -6.66 -15.74 -8.29
CA SER A 37 -5.71 -16.80 -8.65
C SER A 37 -4.86 -16.62 -9.91
N ALA A 38 -3.61 -16.76 -9.67
CA ALA A 38 -2.43 -16.90 -10.52
C ALA A 38 -1.64 -15.61 -10.72
N ILE A 39 -0.60 -15.48 -9.90
CA ILE A 39 0.47 -14.51 -10.02
C ILE A 39 1.26 -14.82 -11.29
N ALA A 40 1.20 -13.94 -12.27
CA ALA A 40 2.17 -13.92 -13.34
C ALA A 40 2.91 -12.58 -13.28
N SER A 41 4.06 -12.56 -12.63
CA SER A 41 5.01 -11.44 -12.72
C SER A 41 5.66 -11.48 -14.11
N ALA A 42 5.20 -10.64 -15.02
CA ALA A 42 5.95 -10.34 -16.22
C ALA A 42 6.80 -9.09 -15.97
N MET A 43 8.00 -9.26 -15.44
CA MET A 43 9.02 -8.23 -15.47
C MET A 43 9.65 -8.19 -16.86
N THR A 44 9.26 -7.22 -17.67
CA THR A 44 9.97 -6.94 -18.92
C THR A 44 10.83 -5.71 -18.70
N ALA A 45 12.14 -5.92 -18.62
CA ALA A 45 13.17 -4.94 -18.23
C ALA A 45 13.40 -3.78 -19.23
N ALA A 46 12.59 -3.61 -20.24
CA ALA A 46 12.80 -2.59 -21.27
C ALA A 46 11.97 -1.30 -21.11
N ASN A 47 10.90 -1.30 -20.32
CA ASN A 47 10.00 -0.14 -20.19
C ASN A 47 9.62 0.21 -18.73
N ASN A 48 10.30 -0.32 -17.73
CA ASN A 48 9.98 -0.05 -16.31
C ASN A 48 8.47 -0.14 -15.99
N THR A 49 7.77 -1.08 -16.61
CA THR A 49 6.33 -1.31 -16.41
C THR A 49 6.15 -2.58 -15.59
N ALA A 50 5.47 -2.50 -14.46
CA ALA A 50 5.07 -3.65 -13.67
C ALA A 50 3.54 -3.79 -13.70
N ALA A 51 3.03 -5.02 -13.77
CA ALA A 51 1.61 -5.33 -13.68
C ALA A 51 1.35 -6.18 -12.44
N TYR A 52 0.37 -5.79 -11.64
CA TYR A 52 -0.05 -6.50 -10.45
C TYR A 52 -1.50 -6.95 -10.59
N GLN A 53 -1.80 -8.16 -10.13
CA GLN A 53 -3.16 -8.65 -9.98
C GLN A 53 -3.49 -8.72 -8.50
N VAL A 54 -4.50 -7.98 -8.07
CA VAL A 54 -4.91 -7.89 -6.67
C VAL A 54 -6.43 -7.91 -6.55
N ASP A 55 -6.93 -8.40 -5.42
CA ASP A 55 -8.33 -8.31 -5.07
C ASP A 55 -8.64 -6.94 -4.45
N GLY A 56 -9.86 -6.44 -4.65
CA GLY A 56 -10.37 -5.25 -3.98
C GLY A 56 -10.56 -4.02 -4.88
N LEU A 57 -10.10 -4.06 -6.14
CA LEU A 57 -10.42 -3.04 -7.14
C LEU A 57 -11.72 -3.37 -7.87
N SER A 58 -12.53 -2.35 -8.18
CA SER A 58 -13.73 -2.50 -9.02
C SER A 58 -13.39 -2.56 -10.51
N ALA A 59 -12.31 -1.88 -10.93
CA ALA A 59 -11.84 -1.83 -12.30
C ALA A 59 -10.31 -1.69 -12.37
N GLU A 60 -9.78 -1.70 -13.59
CA GLU A 60 -8.35 -1.41 -13.86
C GLU A 60 -8.00 0.01 -13.43
N ALA A 61 -6.84 0.17 -12.77
CA ALA A 61 -6.28 1.46 -12.42
C ALA A 61 -4.80 1.55 -12.82
N GLU A 62 -4.31 2.77 -12.98
CA GLU A 62 -2.95 3.05 -13.45
C GLU A 62 -2.23 4.01 -12.50
N ILE A 63 -0.93 3.76 -12.25
CA ILE A 63 -0.05 4.70 -11.60
C ILE A 63 1.04 5.10 -12.60
N ILE A 64 1.16 6.38 -12.87
CA ILE A 64 2.23 6.97 -13.65
C ILE A 64 3.17 7.69 -12.70
N ILE A 65 4.44 7.31 -12.68
CA ILE A 65 5.45 7.99 -11.87
C ILE A 65 6.23 8.93 -12.82
N ASP A 66 6.19 10.21 -12.50
CA ASP A 66 6.88 11.23 -13.29
C ASP A 66 8.39 11.27 -13.04
N GLU A 67 9.09 12.19 -13.70
CA GLU A 67 10.54 12.34 -13.58
C GLU A 67 11.02 12.79 -12.20
N TYR A 68 10.12 13.34 -11.37
CA TYR A 68 10.39 13.74 -9.98
C TYR A 68 10.05 12.64 -8.98
N GLY A 69 9.57 11.48 -9.46
CA GLY A 69 9.14 10.37 -8.61
C GLY A 69 7.74 10.54 -8.01
N VAL A 70 6.94 11.49 -8.50
CA VAL A 70 5.58 11.73 -8.03
C VAL A 70 4.62 10.74 -8.71
N PRO A 71 3.85 9.95 -7.95
CA PRO A 71 2.86 9.03 -8.50
C PRO A 71 1.57 9.77 -8.87
N HIS A 72 1.15 9.64 -10.13
CA HIS A 72 -0.13 10.08 -10.65
C HIS A 72 -1.05 8.87 -10.77
N ILE A 73 -2.16 8.86 -10.02
CA ILE A 73 -3.08 7.73 -9.94
C ILE A 73 -4.31 8.00 -10.81
N TYR A 74 -4.65 7.05 -11.66
CA TYR A 74 -5.84 7.07 -12.52
C TYR A 74 -6.68 5.84 -12.24
N ALA A 75 -7.95 6.05 -11.86
CA ALA A 75 -8.94 4.99 -11.63
C ALA A 75 -10.34 5.48 -12.02
N ASN A 76 -11.25 4.54 -12.26
CA ASN A 76 -12.63 4.87 -12.67
C ASN A 76 -13.52 5.25 -11.47
N ASP A 77 -13.20 4.75 -10.28
CA ASP A 77 -13.94 4.99 -9.04
C ASP A 77 -13.02 5.65 -8.01
N HIS A 78 -13.56 6.58 -7.21
CA HIS A 78 -12.74 7.28 -6.23
C HIS A 78 -12.25 6.36 -5.08
N TYR A 79 -12.97 5.29 -4.73
CA TYR A 79 -12.50 4.33 -3.75
C TYR A 79 -11.33 3.50 -4.30
N ASP A 80 -11.35 3.19 -5.60
CA ASP A 80 -10.21 2.59 -6.28
C ASP A 80 -8.98 3.51 -6.26
N VAL A 81 -9.16 4.84 -6.39
CA VAL A 81 -8.06 5.80 -6.22
C VAL A 81 -7.40 5.65 -4.85
N PHE A 82 -8.20 5.56 -3.77
CA PHE A 82 -7.65 5.40 -2.42
C PHE A 82 -7.04 4.02 -2.19
N PHE A 83 -7.62 2.96 -2.78
CA PHE A 83 -7.00 1.63 -2.78
C PHE A 83 -5.61 1.68 -3.43
N VAL A 84 -5.52 2.23 -4.63
CA VAL A 84 -4.26 2.33 -5.38
C VAL A 84 -3.25 3.23 -4.66
N GLN A 85 -3.71 4.30 -4.01
CA GLN A 85 -2.86 5.15 -3.16
C GLN A 85 -2.26 4.34 -2.00
N GLY A 86 -3.06 3.54 -1.31
CA GLY A 86 -2.60 2.65 -0.24
C GLY A 86 -1.60 1.60 -0.73
N PHE A 87 -1.91 0.98 -1.87
CA PHE A 87 -1.02 0.03 -2.54
C PHE A 87 0.33 0.67 -2.89
N ASN A 88 0.31 1.85 -3.50
CA ASN A 88 1.52 2.58 -3.87
C ASN A 88 2.33 3.01 -2.64
N ALA A 89 1.67 3.48 -1.59
CA ALA A 89 2.35 3.86 -0.34
C ALA A 89 3.08 2.65 0.28
N ALA A 90 2.44 1.48 0.27
CA ALA A 90 3.07 0.25 0.73
C ALA A 90 4.21 -0.20 -0.20
N ARG A 91 4.02 -0.14 -1.52
CA ARG A 91 5.08 -0.46 -2.48
C ARG A 91 6.35 0.36 -2.25
N ASP A 92 6.19 1.64 -2.00
CA ASP A 92 7.32 2.56 -1.89
C ASP A 92 7.89 2.62 -0.46
N ARG A 93 7.08 2.34 0.59
CA ARG A 93 7.42 2.63 1.98
C ARG A 93 6.92 1.59 2.98
N LEU A 94 6.81 0.30 2.61
CA LEU A 94 6.19 -0.73 3.46
C LEU A 94 6.80 -0.79 4.87
N TRP A 95 8.14 -0.80 4.97
CA TRP A 95 8.83 -0.79 6.25
C TRP A 95 8.46 0.43 7.11
N GLN A 96 8.52 1.64 6.52
CA GLN A 96 8.24 2.87 7.25
C GLN A 96 6.80 2.92 7.75
N ILE A 97 5.82 2.51 6.93
CA ILE A 97 4.42 2.54 7.35
C ILE A 97 4.11 1.47 8.41
N ASP A 98 4.71 0.27 8.33
CA ASP A 98 4.57 -0.75 9.38
C ASP A 98 5.18 -0.26 10.69
N LEU A 99 6.37 0.33 10.64
CA LEU A 99 7.02 0.93 11.81
C LEU A 99 6.18 2.06 12.43
N TRP A 100 5.55 2.90 11.59
CA TRP A 100 4.65 3.96 12.06
C TRP A 100 3.42 3.42 12.77
N LYS A 101 2.80 2.38 12.21
CA LYS A 101 1.67 1.70 12.85
C LYS A 101 2.07 1.15 14.22
N ARG A 102 3.16 0.38 14.28
CA ARG A 102 3.67 -0.21 15.53
C ARG A 102 4.00 0.86 16.57
N ARG A 103 4.62 1.95 16.13
CA ARG A 103 4.92 3.09 17.00
C ARG A 103 3.64 3.70 17.59
N GLY A 104 2.63 3.93 16.75
CA GLY A 104 1.36 4.50 17.19
C GLY A 104 0.57 3.58 18.11
N LEU A 105 0.63 2.27 17.88
CA LEU A 105 -0.02 1.26 18.72
C LEU A 105 0.78 0.87 19.97
N GLY A 106 2.03 1.35 20.12
CA GLY A 106 2.91 0.98 21.21
C GLY A 106 3.37 -0.48 21.12
N GLN A 107 3.90 -0.88 19.98
CA GLN A 107 4.34 -2.23 19.63
C GLN A 107 5.77 -2.29 19.09
N LEU A 108 6.58 -1.23 19.29
CA LEU A 108 7.95 -1.20 18.78
C LEU A 108 8.85 -2.20 19.50
N ALA A 109 8.65 -2.40 20.80
CA ALA A 109 9.44 -3.32 21.59
C ALA A 109 9.36 -4.77 21.10
N GLU A 110 8.26 -5.15 20.43
CA GLU A 110 8.07 -6.48 19.86
C GLU A 110 9.12 -6.80 18.77
N ILE A 111 9.59 -5.78 18.05
CA ILE A 111 10.49 -5.95 16.89
C ILE A 111 11.86 -5.29 17.09
N LEU A 112 11.96 -4.25 17.92
CA LEU A 112 13.18 -3.49 18.15
C LEU A 112 13.81 -3.71 19.53
N GLY A 113 13.15 -4.50 20.40
CA GLY A 113 13.68 -4.88 21.70
C GLY A 113 13.27 -3.98 22.87
N GLU A 114 13.73 -4.34 24.07
CA GLU A 114 13.26 -3.81 25.34
C GLU A 114 13.51 -2.30 25.55
N GLN A 115 14.50 -1.72 24.86
CA GLN A 115 14.78 -0.27 24.91
C GLN A 115 13.59 0.58 24.46
N HIS A 116 12.64 0.00 23.72
CA HIS A 116 11.43 0.68 23.25
C HIS A 116 10.21 0.52 24.18
N VAL A 117 10.30 -0.26 25.26
CA VAL A 117 9.18 -0.50 26.20
C VAL A 117 8.64 0.80 26.80
N ALA A 118 9.51 1.72 27.21
CA ALA A 118 9.07 3.00 27.78
C ALA A 118 8.30 3.84 26.75
N GLN A 119 8.77 3.85 25.49
CA GLN A 119 8.10 4.53 24.37
C GLN A 119 6.75 3.91 24.07
N ASP A 120 6.67 2.57 24.06
CA ASP A 120 5.42 1.85 23.81
C ASP A 120 4.39 2.11 24.92
N LYS A 121 4.81 2.12 26.18
CA LYS A 121 3.94 2.50 27.29
C LYS A 121 3.39 3.91 27.12
N ALA A 122 4.22 4.88 26.76
CA ALA A 122 3.80 6.25 26.48
C ALA A 122 2.81 6.31 25.30
N ALA A 123 3.12 5.64 24.17
CA ALA A 123 2.23 5.59 23.01
C ALA A 123 0.86 5.03 23.36
N ARG A 124 0.80 3.95 24.17
CA ARG A 124 -0.45 3.33 24.61
C ARG A 124 -1.34 4.23 25.48
N LEU A 125 -0.81 5.28 26.09
CA LEU A 125 -1.63 6.26 26.79
C LEU A 125 -2.46 7.12 25.83
N PHE A 126 -1.99 7.31 24.61
CA PHE A 126 -2.63 8.15 23.59
C PHE A 126 -3.43 7.36 22.55
N VAL A 127 -3.33 6.02 22.53
CA VAL A 127 -4.14 5.18 21.63
C VAL A 127 -5.61 5.35 21.95
N TYR A 128 -6.41 5.69 20.94
CA TYR A 128 -7.86 5.76 21.10
C TYR A 128 -8.45 4.38 21.45
N ARG A 129 -9.19 4.32 22.55
CA ARG A 129 -9.83 3.10 23.09
C ARG A 129 -11.34 3.21 23.23
N GLY A 130 -11.90 4.31 22.73
CA GLY A 130 -13.34 4.52 22.74
C GLY A 130 -14.08 3.62 21.74
N ASP A 131 -15.40 3.82 21.68
CA ASP A 131 -16.26 3.15 20.71
C ASP A 131 -15.94 3.62 19.30
N MET A 132 -15.45 2.70 18.46
CA MET A 132 -15.10 2.98 17.08
C MET A 132 -16.32 3.34 16.22
N TYR A 133 -17.51 2.87 16.56
CA TYR A 133 -18.73 3.27 15.82
C TYR A 133 -19.03 4.75 16.04
N ALA A 134 -19.03 5.20 17.30
CA ALA A 134 -19.22 6.61 17.63
C ALA A 134 -18.12 7.48 17.02
N GLU A 135 -16.88 6.99 17.02
CA GLU A 135 -15.75 7.67 16.41
C GLU A 135 -15.94 7.88 14.90
N TRP A 136 -16.32 6.81 14.17
CA TRP A 136 -16.56 6.93 12.73
C TRP A 136 -17.71 7.86 12.37
N LEU A 137 -18.74 7.99 13.23
CA LEU A 137 -19.82 8.94 13.03
C LEU A 137 -19.37 10.42 13.12
N ALA A 138 -18.24 10.68 13.79
CA ALA A 138 -17.68 12.03 13.89
C ALA A 138 -16.92 12.48 12.63
N TYR A 139 -16.61 11.55 11.72
CA TYR A 139 -15.99 11.85 10.42
C TYR A 139 -17.06 12.06 9.34
N GLY A 140 -16.62 12.52 8.15
CA GLY A 140 -17.51 12.60 6.98
C GLY A 140 -18.06 11.23 6.59
N ASN A 141 -19.20 11.21 5.91
CA ASN A 141 -19.96 9.99 5.57
C ASN A 141 -19.12 8.93 4.84
N ASP A 142 -18.15 9.35 4.02
CA ASP A 142 -17.30 8.46 3.22
C ASP A 142 -15.96 8.11 3.90
N ALA A 143 -15.63 8.76 5.01
CA ALA A 143 -14.30 8.68 5.61
C ALA A 143 -13.91 7.25 5.98
N LYS A 144 -14.86 6.48 6.54
CA LYS A 144 -14.62 5.07 6.88
C LYS A 144 -14.34 4.25 5.64
N ARG A 145 -15.16 4.36 4.60
CA ARG A 145 -15.02 3.61 3.34
C ARG A 145 -13.74 3.98 2.60
N ILE A 146 -13.38 5.25 2.56
CA ILE A 146 -12.10 5.73 2.02
C ILE A 146 -10.93 5.08 2.76
N THR A 147 -10.97 5.08 4.09
CA THR A 147 -9.90 4.51 4.91
C THR A 147 -9.83 2.99 4.76
N GLU A 148 -10.98 2.30 4.66
CA GLU A 148 -11.04 0.87 4.35
C GLU A 148 -10.41 0.55 2.99
N SER A 149 -10.71 1.33 1.95
CA SER A 149 -10.10 1.17 0.63
C SER A 149 -8.58 1.39 0.67
N PHE A 150 -8.13 2.44 1.33
CA PHE A 150 -6.70 2.74 1.49
C PHE A 150 -5.95 1.60 2.21
N THR A 151 -6.49 1.12 3.33
CA THR A 151 -5.87 0.01 4.09
C THR A 151 -5.96 -1.32 3.35
N ALA A 152 -7.01 -1.55 2.56
CA ALA A 152 -7.10 -2.70 1.66
C ALA A 152 -5.99 -2.68 0.61
N GLY A 153 -5.67 -1.52 0.04
CA GLY A 153 -4.55 -1.34 -0.88
C GLY A 153 -3.20 -1.65 -0.25
N ILE A 154 -2.94 -1.17 0.98
CA ILE A 154 -1.74 -1.54 1.74
C ILE A 154 -1.66 -3.06 1.91
N ASN A 155 -2.76 -3.68 2.33
CA ASN A 155 -2.82 -5.12 2.57
C ASN A 155 -2.62 -5.93 1.28
N ALA A 156 -3.15 -5.45 0.15
CA ALA A 156 -2.93 -6.09 -1.15
C ALA A 156 -1.43 -6.10 -1.51
N TYR A 157 -0.70 -4.99 -1.30
CA TYR A 157 0.74 -5.01 -1.53
C TYR A 157 1.49 -5.91 -0.55
N ILE A 158 1.08 -5.96 0.72
CA ILE A 158 1.68 -6.90 1.70
C ILE A 158 1.58 -8.34 1.19
N GLU A 159 0.44 -8.75 0.64
CA GLU A 159 0.30 -10.11 0.09
C GLU A 159 1.15 -10.32 -1.18
N VAL A 160 1.26 -9.30 -2.05
CA VAL A 160 2.18 -9.33 -3.20
C VAL A 160 3.63 -9.51 -2.74
N ALA A 161 4.08 -8.74 -1.76
CA ALA A 161 5.45 -8.81 -1.24
C ALA A 161 5.72 -10.14 -0.52
N LYS A 162 4.75 -10.71 0.19
CA LYS A 162 4.88 -12.05 0.80
C LYS A 162 5.00 -13.17 -0.24
N ALA A 163 4.30 -13.03 -1.36
CA ALA A 163 4.37 -13.99 -2.46
C ALA A 163 5.65 -13.86 -3.29
N ASN A 164 6.30 -12.69 -3.24
CA ASN A 164 7.51 -12.36 -4.00
C ASN A 164 8.57 -11.78 -3.05
N PRO A 165 9.41 -12.62 -2.44
CA PRO A 165 10.38 -12.20 -1.41
C PRO A 165 11.32 -11.07 -1.85
N GLU A 166 11.61 -10.96 -3.14
CA GLU A 166 12.44 -9.90 -3.72
C GLU A 166 11.80 -8.49 -3.63
N LEU A 167 10.48 -8.42 -3.42
CA LEU A 167 9.74 -7.18 -3.22
C LEU A 167 9.62 -6.79 -1.74
N MET A 168 10.01 -7.70 -0.83
CA MET A 168 9.96 -7.44 0.61
C MET A 168 11.14 -6.54 1.02
N PRO A 169 10.91 -5.42 1.73
CA PRO A 169 11.99 -4.62 2.29
C PRO A 169 12.92 -5.46 3.18
N VAL A 170 14.23 -5.27 3.01
CA VAL A 170 15.27 -6.06 3.69
C VAL A 170 15.20 -5.97 5.21
N GLU A 171 14.64 -4.90 5.75
CA GLU A 171 14.49 -4.66 7.17
C GLU A 171 13.62 -5.72 7.85
N PHE A 172 12.63 -6.28 7.16
CA PHE A 172 11.80 -7.36 7.69
C PHE A 172 12.60 -8.64 7.89
N ASP A 173 13.47 -8.98 6.95
CA ASP A 173 14.36 -10.12 7.07
C ASP A 173 15.41 -9.91 8.16
N MET A 174 16.05 -8.74 8.19
CA MET A 174 17.05 -8.37 9.20
C MET A 174 16.52 -8.46 10.64
N LEU A 175 15.25 -8.18 10.85
CA LEU A 175 14.59 -8.19 12.17
C LEU A 175 13.78 -9.47 12.43
N GLY A 176 13.70 -10.37 11.46
CA GLY A 176 13.07 -11.68 11.59
C GLY A 176 11.56 -11.64 11.79
N TYR A 177 10.84 -10.66 11.18
CA TYR A 177 9.39 -10.59 11.24
C TYR A 177 8.76 -10.22 9.88
N THR A 178 7.45 -10.30 9.78
CA THR A 178 6.71 -9.96 8.57
C THR A 178 5.73 -8.81 8.83
N PRO A 179 5.42 -7.98 7.82
CA PRO A 179 4.46 -6.90 7.99
C PRO A 179 3.09 -7.42 8.38
N SER A 180 2.44 -6.72 9.31
CA SER A 180 1.09 -7.05 9.75
C SER A 180 0.04 -6.29 8.94
N LYS A 181 -1.14 -6.91 8.75
CA LYS A 181 -2.26 -6.26 8.06
C LYS A 181 -2.73 -5.01 8.80
N TRP A 182 -3.19 -4.04 8.02
CA TRP A 182 -3.81 -2.82 8.48
C TRP A 182 -5.33 -2.95 8.53
N SER A 183 -5.95 -2.34 9.51
CA SER A 183 -7.39 -2.06 9.54
C SER A 183 -7.63 -0.55 9.45
N ALA A 184 -8.83 -0.15 9.03
CA ALA A 184 -9.22 1.26 9.04
C ALA A 184 -9.17 1.84 10.47
N ASP A 185 -9.51 1.04 11.46
CA ASP A 185 -9.46 1.42 12.87
C ASP A 185 -8.02 1.74 13.34
N ASP A 186 -7.00 1.06 12.79
CA ASP A 186 -5.61 1.35 13.14
C ASP A 186 -5.24 2.79 12.77
N VAL A 187 -5.70 3.27 11.59
CA VAL A 187 -5.46 4.64 11.12
C VAL A 187 -6.03 5.66 12.12
N VAL A 188 -7.25 5.42 12.60
CA VAL A 188 -7.88 6.28 13.60
C VAL A 188 -7.19 6.18 14.95
N ARG A 189 -6.87 4.97 15.41
CA ARG A 189 -6.25 4.75 16.72
C ARG A 189 -4.89 5.41 16.87
N ILE A 190 -4.08 5.44 15.80
CA ILE A 190 -2.72 6.00 15.84
C ILE A 190 -2.65 7.49 15.53
N ARG A 191 -3.77 8.14 15.14
CA ARG A 191 -3.78 9.55 14.71
C ARG A 191 -3.18 10.51 15.75
N SER A 192 -3.44 10.26 17.04
CA SER A 192 -2.93 11.10 18.14
C SER A 192 -1.42 11.01 18.31
N ASN A 193 -0.77 9.95 17.77
CA ASN A 193 0.68 9.82 17.82
C ASN A 193 1.42 10.94 17.06
N GLY A 194 0.81 11.50 16.01
CA GLY A 194 1.34 12.67 15.29
C GLY A 194 1.25 13.96 16.08
N LEU A 195 0.28 14.08 16.97
CA LEU A 195 0.02 15.31 17.72
C LEU A 195 1.02 15.54 18.85
N TRP A 196 1.33 14.50 19.63
CA TRP A 196 2.23 14.66 20.79
C TRP A 196 3.72 14.75 20.43
N ARG A 197 4.11 14.39 19.21
CA ARG A 197 5.48 14.55 18.69
C ARG A 197 5.85 16.01 18.42
N ASN A 198 4.87 16.88 18.32
CA ASN A 198 5.06 18.30 18.02
C ASN A 198 4.92 19.17 19.27
N VAL A 199 4.81 18.55 20.43
CA VAL A 199 4.82 19.16 21.76
C VAL A 199 6.07 18.76 22.50
#